data_8671e2f69faec55c07fd4ff9de0250a8
#
_entry.id   8671e2f69faec55c07fd4ff9de0250a8
#
_cell.length_a   1.000
_cell.length_b   1.000
_cell.length_c   1.000
_cell.angle_alpha   90.00
_cell.angle_beta   90.00
_cell.angle_gamma   90.00
#
_symmetry.space_group_name_H-M   'P 1'
#
loop_
_entity.id
_entity.type
_entity.pdbx_description
1 polymer ?
#
loop_
_entity_poly.entity_id
_entity_poly.type
_entity_poly.pdbx_seq_one_letter_code
_entity_poly.pdbx_strand_id
1 'polypeptide(L)'
;MLKKDRKAGYYGSLQAGANTKGGANSSFNINYNSKLLDAYANIGYRHRKNTGYTESTQTSNTYDQRYKADNDRWGNNLFTRAGLTFHASKKDDLSLSGMLMKGKGKSKSFTPYEYTAVADGLTDYRMDRLTRSSNDMNMFYSEFNYRHSFTDRHFLDFTVDYSRWKSDGDNFYRDSTVWEGNDVHAYDYQYRPQHINNRRWEVKLDYENQITKDMKVEAGYQANFSHENTPQESYIDNTSWEGTAATEDKLFYNRFIYDMDLHALYASFNYKLGNFGVMAGLRGEYWKVNTESYTWEQEHDPSLREKPFKKDFFQLFPSLFMSYQLTESQQLQLNYTRRLRRPWGGQLNSFRDTRDATTVSFGNPELTPEYSHSFSLNYLKTWRDHSLLVSAYYRPTTDVIQRISYKNSEDGLFYSTSMNVAKSQSSGLELTLKNKFFRILDLTTSANAYYYKLDGFAYPIDGQMVTGAADDRFTWNARMTQASYCPTTYPYRLPDATRHAR
;
A
#
# COMPACT_ATOMS: atom_id res chain seq x y z
N MET A 1 13.44 19.45 -17.22
CA MET A 1 14.35 20.57 -16.90
C MET A 1 13.55 21.87 -16.85
N LEU A 2 13.49 22.51 -15.72
CA LEU A 2 12.86 23.82 -15.57
C LEU A 2 13.88 24.89 -16.00
N LYS A 3 13.44 25.85 -16.84
CA LYS A 3 14.33 26.92 -17.35
C LYS A 3 14.93 27.74 -16.21
N LYS A 4 16.24 27.91 -16.18
CA LYS A 4 17.04 28.66 -15.19
C LYS A 4 16.68 30.18 -15.09
N ASP A 5 15.86 30.72 -15.97
CA ASP A 5 15.47 32.15 -16.02
C ASP A 5 13.97 32.34 -15.69
N ARG A 6 13.52 31.81 -14.55
CA ARG A 6 12.17 32.10 -14.08
C ARG A 6 12.10 33.51 -13.52
N LYS A 7 11.16 34.31 -14.03
CA LYS A 7 10.75 35.54 -13.34
C LYS A 7 10.21 35.17 -11.97
N ALA A 8 10.62 35.90 -10.93
CA ALA A 8 10.05 35.77 -9.60
C ALA A 8 8.51 35.93 -9.70
N GLY A 9 7.79 35.03 -9.04
CA GLY A 9 6.34 35.07 -9.10
C GLY A 9 5.69 34.07 -8.17
N TYR A 10 4.43 34.28 -7.91
CA TYR A 10 3.59 33.35 -7.16
C TYR A 10 2.39 32.96 -8.01
N TYR A 11 1.91 31.75 -7.81
CA TYR A 11 0.66 31.26 -8.38
C TYR A 11 -0.04 30.39 -7.36
N GLY A 12 -1.35 30.34 -7.41
CA GLY A 12 -2.14 29.53 -6.51
C GLY A 12 -3.43 29.07 -7.15
N SER A 13 -4.07 28.12 -6.50
CA SER A 13 -5.39 27.64 -6.88
C SER A 13 -6.23 27.33 -5.64
N LEU A 14 -7.53 27.59 -5.75
CA LEU A 14 -8.53 27.18 -4.79
C LEU A 14 -9.47 26.21 -5.47
N GLN A 15 -9.75 25.09 -4.81
CA GLN A 15 -10.70 24.09 -5.27
C GLN A 15 -11.71 23.82 -4.16
N ALA A 16 -12.97 23.67 -4.52
CA ALA A 16 -14.04 23.25 -3.65
C ALA A 16 -14.96 22.30 -4.38
N GLY A 17 -15.47 21.29 -3.68
CA GLY A 17 -16.38 20.32 -4.24
C GLY A 17 -17.29 19.74 -3.17
N ALA A 18 -18.48 19.34 -3.57
CA ALA A 18 -19.45 18.64 -2.74
C ALA A 18 -20.11 17.53 -3.56
N ASN A 19 -20.68 16.54 -2.86
CA ASN A 19 -21.44 15.49 -3.50
C ASN A 19 -22.82 15.30 -2.84
N THR A 20 -23.72 14.63 -3.54
CA THR A 20 -25.11 14.41 -3.10
C THR A 20 -25.25 13.54 -1.86
N LYS A 21 -24.18 12.82 -1.45
CA LYS A 21 -24.14 11.99 -0.23
C LYS A 21 -23.70 12.77 1.02
N GLY A 22 -23.54 14.11 0.91
CA GLY A 22 -23.14 14.99 2.01
C GLY A 22 -21.63 15.06 2.21
N GLY A 23 -20.81 14.56 1.26
CA GLY A 23 -19.37 14.76 1.28
C GLY A 23 -18.98 16.11 0.71
N ALA A 24 -17.91 16.72 1.24
CA ALA A 24 -17.35 17.98 0.80
C ALA A 24 -15.82 17.96 0.85
N ASN A 25 -15.18 18.72 -0.03
CA ASN A 25 -13.73 18.92 0.01
C ASN A 25 -13.39 20.34 -0.41
N SER A 26 -12.30 20.84 0.17
CA SER A 26 -11.67 22.09 -0.25
C SER A 26 -10.16 21.93 -0.22
N SER A 27 -9.48 22.61 -1.12
CA SER A 27 -8.01 22.70 -1.08
C SER A 27 -7.54 24.05 -1.59
N PHE A 28 -6.48 24.54 -0.97
CA PHE A 28 -5.76 25.75 -1.33
C PHE A 28 -4.30 25.42 -1.58
N ASN A 29 -3.79 25.87 -2.71
CA ASN A 29 -2.39 25.70 -3.09
C ASN A 29 -1.80 27.09 -3.38
N ILE A 30 -0.61 27.32 -2.89
CA ILE A 30 0.20 28.50 -3.23
C ILE A 30 1.63 28.06 -3.50
N ASN A 31 2.24 28.64 -4.50
CA ASN A 31 3.63 28.43 -4.87
C ASN A 31 4.28 29.77 -5.12
N TYR A 32 5.49 29.92 -4.64
CA TYR A 32 6.37 31.04 -4.87
C TYR A 32 7.68 30.54 -5.48
N ASN A 33 8.14 31.15 -6.55
CA ASN A 33 9.41 30.80 -7.18
C ASN A 33 10.22 32.07 -7.42
N SER A 34 11.48 32.01 -7.06
CA SER A 34 12.45 33.08 -7.33
C SER A 34 13.82 32.49 -7.68
N LYS A 35 14.82 33.35 -7.88
CA LYS A 35 16.21 32.90 -8.09
C LYS A 35 16.86 32.33 -6.84
N LEU A 36 16.40 32.74 -5.66
CA LEU A 36 17.00 32.40 -4.36
C LEU A 36 16.17 31.37 -3.60
N LEU A 37 14.85 31.39 -3.77
CA LEU A 37 13.93 30.60 -2.95
C LEU A 37 12.74 30.13 -3.78
N ASP A 38 12.49 28.83 -3.75
CA ASP A 38 11.21 28.25 -4.15
C ASP A 38 10.47 27.80 -2.90
N ALA A 39 9.19 28.13 -2.78
CA ALA A 39 8.36 27.72 -1.64
C ALA A 39 6.97 27.31 -2.12
N TYR A 40 6.39 26.33 -1.45
CA TYR A 40 5.02 25.94 -1.70
C TYR A 40 4.28 25.61 -0.42
N ALA A 41 2.96 25.81 -0.42
CA ALA A 41 2.07 25.29 0.60
C ALA A 41 0.79 24.76 -0.03
N ASN A 42 0.31 23.66 0.50
CA ASN A 42 -0.94 23.02 0.13
C ASN A 42 -1.70 22.69 1.42
N ILE A 43 -2.94 23.14 1.53
CA ILE A 43 -3.84 22.84 2.64
C ILE A 43 -5.13 22.31 2.04
N GLY A 44 -5.54 21.11 2.47
CA GLY A 44 -6.78 20.50 2.00
C GLY A 44 -7.59 19.94 3.16
N TYR A 45 -8.88 20.14 3.08
CA TYR A 45 -9.85 19.54 4.00
C TYR A 45 -10.84 18.69 3.22
N ARG A 46 -11.16 17.51 3.76
CA ARG A 46 -12.15 16.62 3.18
C ARG A 46 -13.07 16.08 4.26
N HIS A 47 -14.35 16.30 4.08
CA HIS A 47 -15.42 15.58 4.77
C HIS A 47 -15.95 14.48 3.86
N ARG A 48 -16.01 13.24 4.35
CA ARG A 48 -16.54 12.10 3.62
C ARG A 48 -17.70 11.50 4.39
N LYS A 49 -18.78 11.23 3.67
CA LYS A 49 -19.89 10.42 4.15
C LYS A 49 -20.19 9.35 3.11
N ASN A 50 -20.17 8.10 3.50
CA ASN A 50 -20.51 6.96 2.66
C ASN A 50 -21.49 6.07 3.41
N THR A 51 -22.57 5.72 2.75
CA THR A 51 -23.53 4.71 3.19
C THR A 51 -23.53 3.60 2.15
N GLY A 52 -23.70 2.37 2.58
CA GLY A 52 -23.74 1.23 1.70
C GLY A 52 -24.16 -0.02 2.45
N TYR A 53 -24.28 -1.12 1.74
CA TYR A 53 -24.54 -2.40 2.35
C TYR A 53 -23.56 -3.46 1.82
N THR A 54 -23.41 -4.52 2.59
CA THR A 54 -22.69 -5.74 2.22
C THR A 54 -23.64 -6.90 2.41
N GLU A 55 -23.78 -7.73 1.39
CA GLU A 55 -24.57 -8.95 1.45
C GLU A 55 -23.67 -10.14 1.20
N SER A 56 -23.79 -11.19 2.01
CA SER A 56 -22.96 -12.39 1.90
C SER A 56 -23.77 -13.63 2.28
N THR A 57 -23.46 -14.71 1.58
CA THR A 57 -23.87 -16.06 1.93
C THR A 57 -22.62 -16.92 2.03
N GLN A 58 -22.46 -17.61 3.14
CA GLN A 58 -21.36 -18.53 3.38
C GLN A 58 -21.93 -19.91 3.72
N THR A 59 -21.51 -20.92 2.98
CA THR A 59 -21.95 -22.30 3.15
C THR A 59 -20.85 -23.12 3.80
N SER A 60 -21.19 -23.87 4.84
CA SER A 60 -20.35 -24.87 5.46
C SER A 60 -21.00 -26.25 5.40
N ASN A 61 -20.33 -27.28 5.93
CA ASN A 61 -20.90 -28.63 5.98
C ASN A 61 -22.02 -28.79 7.03
N THR A 62 -22.16 -27.85 7.95
CA THR A 62 -23.10 -27.92 9.08
C THR A 62 -24.21 -26.87 8.98
N TYR A 63 -23.93 -25.68 8.48
CA TYR A 63 -24.91 -24.61 8.32
C TYR A 63 -24.52 -23.63 7.22
N ASP A 64 -25.54 -22.96 6.70
CA ASP A 64 -25.43 -21.80 5.86
C ASP A 64 -25.60 -20.54 6.71
N GLN A 65 -24.70 -19.57 6.52
CA GLN A 65 -24.77 -18.27 7.12
C GLN A 65 -25.14 -17.23 6.08
N ARG A 66 -26.17 -16.44 6.35
CA ARG A 66 -26.55 -15.29 5.52
C ARG A 66 -26.54 -14.02 6.33
N TYR A 67 -26.11 -12.92 5.72
CA TYR A 67 -26.24 -11.61 6.33
C TYR A 67 -26.33 -10.49 5.30
N LYS A 68 -26.96 -9.38 5.69
CA LYS A 68 -26.96 -8.11 4.99
C LYS A 68 -26.59 -7.01 5.97
N ALA A 69 -25.35 -6.55 5.93
CA ALA A 69 -24.83 -5.52 6.79
C ALA A 69 -25.07 -4.13 6.21
N ASP A 70 -25.74 -3.25 6.93
CA ASP A 70 -25.81 -1.84 6.62
C ASP A 70 -24.60 -1.12 7.20
N ASN A 71 -23.92 -0.32 6.38
CA ASN A 71 -22.66 0.32 6.72
C ASN A 71 -22.75 1.84 6.53
N ASP A 72 -22.52 2.58 7.60
CA ASP A 72 -22.37 4.03 7.59
C ASP A 72 -20.94 4.39 7.96
N ARG A 73 -20.29 5.19 7.13
CA ARG A 73 -18.93 5.67 7.37
C ARG A 73 -18.86 7.17 7.13
N TRP A 74 -18.27 7.89 8.07
CA TRP A 74 -17.98 9.31 7.91
C TRP A 74 -16.63 9.67 8.50
N GLY A 75 -16.02 10.69 7.94
CA GLY A 75 -14.71 11.12 8.42
C GLY A 75 -14.32 12.47 7.89
N ASN A 76 -13.44 13.10 8.65
CA ASN A 76 -12.82 14.36 8.34
C ASN A 76 -11.32 14.16 8.19
N ASN A 77 -10.72 14.73 7.17
CA ASN A 77 -9.28 14.70 6.97
C ASN A 77 -8.78 16.11 6.67
N LEU A 78 -7.81 16.56 7.44
CA LEU A 78 -7.00 17.75 7.17
C LEU A 78 -5.66 17.28 6.63
N PHE A 79 -5.26 17.82 5.51
CA PHE A 79 -3.98 17.58 4.86
C PHE A 79 -3.26 18.91 4.71
N THR A 80 -2.02 18.98 5.16
CA THR A 80 -1.16 20.15 4.97
C THR A 80 0.20 19.68 4.49
N ARG A 81 0.69 20.26 3.43
CA ARG A 81 2.05 20.05 2.92
C ARG A 81 2.69 21.39 2.63
N ALA A 82 3.90 21.59 3.10
CA ALA A 82 4.68 22.78 2.81
C ALA A 82 6.14 22.39 2.55
N GLY A 83 6.81 23.21 1.76
CA GLY A 83 8.21 23.00 1.49
C GLY A 83 8.86 24.27 0.95
N LEU A 84 10.15 24.33 1.14
CA LEU A 84 11.00 25.39 0.63
C LEU A 84 12.30 24.78 0.06
N THR A 85 12.79 25.38 -1.02
CA THR A 85 14.11 25.09 -1.58
C THR A 85 14.89 26.38 -1.63
N PHE A 86 16.00 26.43 -0.91
CA PHE A 86 16.93 27.54 -0.89
C PHE A 86 18.07 27.26 -1.87
N HIS A 87 18.20 28.10 -2.89
CA HIS A 87 19.27 28.07 -3.88
C HIS A 87 20.49 28.83 -3.33
N ALA A 88 21.27 28.12 -2.45
CA ALA A 88 22.40 28.72 -1.73
C ALA A 88 23.50 29.20 -2.69
N SER A 89 23.67 28.52 -3.81
CA SER A 89 24.54 28.91 -4.90
C SER A 89 23.99 28.40 -6.25
N LYS A 90 24.70 28.63 -7.35
CA LYS A 90 24.38 28.02 -8.65
C LYS A 90 24.53 26.50 -8.66
N LYS A 91 25.19 25.95 -7.64
CA LYS A 91 25.54 24.54 -7.51
C LYS A 91 24.86 23.86 -6.35
N ASP A 92 24.34 24.63 -5.38
CA ASP A 92 23.88 24.09 -4.10
C ASP A 92 22.42 24.45 -3.86
N ASP A 93 21.60 23.41 -3.74
CA ASP A 93 20.20 23.50 -3.38
C ASP A 93 19.95 22.79 -2.03
N LEU A 94 19.32 23.50 -1.09
CA LEU A 94 18.86 22.92 0.18
C LEU A 94 17.34 22.95 0.20
N SER A 95 16.73 21.80 0.36
CA SER A 95 15.27 21.66 0.41
C SER A 95 14.82 21.10 1.74
N LEU A 96 13.76 21.68 2.29
CA LEU A 96 13.06 21.17 3.46
C LEU A 96 11.57 21.09 3.12
N SER A 97 10.98 19.92 3.28
CA SER A 97 9.55 19.75 3.10
C SER A 97 8.93 18.99 4.26
N GLY A 98 7.65 19.23 4.50
CA GLY A 98 6.89 18.53 5.52
C GLY A 98 5.45 18.32 5.13
N MET A 99 4.86 17.27 5.67
CA MET A 99 3.45 16.94 5.51
C MET A 99 2.85 16.56 6.87
N LEU A 100 1.70 17.12 7.14
CA LEU A 100 0.86 16.75 8.29
C LEU A 100 -0.50 16.31 7.77
N MET A 101 -0.95 15.13 8.18
CA MET A 101 -2.30 14.68 7.94
C MET A 101 -2.95 14.32 9.27
N LYS A 102 -4.12 14.91 9.53
CA LYS A 102 -4.98 14.57 10.67
C LYS A 102 -6.30 14.07 10.15
N GLY A 103 -6.70 12.88 10.60
CA GLY A 103 -7.93 12.25 10.18
C GLY A 103 -8.74 11.78 11.38
N LYS A 104 -10.06 12.06 11.37
CA LYS A 104 -11.01 11.46 12.30
C LYS A 104 -12.05 10.72 11.50
N GLY A 105 -12.18 9.42 11.79
CA GLY A 105 -13.15 8.56 11.16
C GLY A 105 -14.10 7.94 12.18
N LYS A 106 -15.33 7.67 11.76
CA LYS A 106 -16.28 6.86 12.51
C LYS A 106 -17.00 5.94 11.56
N SER A 107 -17.33 4.75 12.01
CA SER A 107 -18.19 3.84 11.28
C SER A 107 -19.19 3.18 12.20
N LYS A 108 -20.35 2.86 11.64
CA LYS A 108 -21.38 2.07 12.26
C LYS A 108 -21.84 1.02 11.27
N SER A 109 -21.93 -0.23 11.70
CA SER A 109 -22.51 -1.31 10.93
C SER A 109 -23.51 -2.08 11.79
N PHE A 110 -24.66 -2.37 11.22
CA PHE A 110 -25.61 -3.31 11.81
C PHE A 110 -25.71 -4.51 10.87
N THR A 111 -25.53 -5.70 11.43
CA THR A 111 -25.42 -6.95 10.66
C THR A 111 -26.29 -8.02 11.31
N PRO A 112 -27.50 -8.25 10.82
CA PRO A 112 -28.28 -9.43 11.18
C PRO A 112 -27.71 -10.66 10.46
N TYR A 113 -27.35 -11.68 11.22
CA TYR A 113 -26.93 -12.98 10.73
C TYR A 113 -28.06 -13.99 10.91
N GLU A 114 -28.27 -14.81 9.90
CA GLU A 114 -29.16 -15.95 9.95
C GLU A 114 -28.35 -17.22 9.68
N TYR A 115 -28.45 -18.17 10.59
CA TYR A 115 -27.76 -19.45 10.54
C TYR A 115 -28.79 -20.55 10.31
N THR A 116 -28.68 -21.25 9.19
CA THR A 116 -29.62 -22.33 8.79
C THR A 116 -28.85 -23.65 8.83
N ALA A 117 -29.33 -24.63 9.57
CA ALA A 117 -28.74 -25.95 9.63
C ALA A 117 -28.84 -26.64 8.25
N VAL A 118 -27.73 -27.24 7.78
CA VAL A 118 -27.70 -27.93 6.49
C VAL A 118 -28.48 -29.24 6.55
N ALA A 119 -28.59 -29.85 7.74
CA ALA A 119 -29.25 -31.15 7.95
C ALA A 119 -30.77 -31.14 7.62
N ASP A 120 -31.45 -30.06 7.95
CA ASP A 120 -32.92 -29.95 7.82
C ASP A 120 -33.39 -28.67 7.09
N GLY A 121 -32.48 -27.74 6.81
CA GLY A 121 -32.77 -26.48 6.16
C GLY A 121 -33.54 -25.49 7.02
N LEU A 122 -33.63 -25.73 8.34
CA LEU A 122 -34.30 -24.82 9.27
C LEU A 122 -33.30 -23.82 9.88
N THR A 123 -33.79 -22.64 10.22
CA THR A 123 -33.00 -21.64 10.94
C THR A 123 -32.69 -22.18 12.35
N ASP A 124 -31.38 -22.28 12.67
CA ASP A 124 -30.93 -22.77 13.98
C ASP A 124 -30.86 -21.62 15.00
N TYR A 125 -30.28 -20.51 14.58
CA TYR A 125 -30.22 -19.29 15.41
C TYR A 125 -30.03 -18.03 14.56
N ARG A 126 -30.34 -16.89 15.18
CA ARG A 126 -30.10 -15.55 14.63
C ARG A 126 -29.20 -14.77 15.55
N MET A 127 -28.30 -13.99 14.95
CA MET A 127 -27.39 -13.12 15.71
C MET A 127 -27.42 -11.72 15.11
N ASP A 128 -27.74 -10.72 15.94
CA ASP A 128 -27.64 -9.32 15.56
C ASP A 128 -26.34 -8.74 16.08
N ARG A 129 -25.49 -8.26 15.16
CA ARG A 129 -24.22 -7.60 15.50
C ARG A 129 -24.28 -6.11 15.21
N LEU A 130 -24.05 -5.30 16.21
CA LEU A 130 -23.80 -3.87 16.08
C LEU A 130 -22.31 -3.58 16.26
N THR A 131 -21.68 -3.09 15.19
CA THR A 131 -20.29 -2.63 15.23
C THR A 131 -20.22 -1.12 15.20
N ARG A 132 -19.46 -0.51 16.11
CA ARG A 132 -19.13 0.91 16.08
C ARG A 132 -17.62 1.07 16.18
N SER A 133 -17.04 1.88 15.28
CA SER A 133 -15.62 2.17 15.32
C SER A 133 -15.38 3.66 15.23
N SER A 134 -14.38 4.13 15.96
CA SER A 134 -13.81 5.46 15.82
C SER A 134 -12.31 5.36 15.59
N ASN A 135 -11.73 6.29 14.84
CA ASN A 135 -10.32 6.36 14.58
C ASN A 135 -9.85 7.81 14.50
N ASP A 136 -8.80 8.15 15.24
CA ASP A 136 -8.08 9.43 15.21
C ASP A 136 -6.65 9.17 14.71
N MET A 137 -6.37 9.58 13.47
CA MET A 137 -5.11 9.32 12.78
C MET A 137 -4.29 10.61 12.67
N ASN A 138 -3.02 10.53 13.00
CA ASN A 138 -2.04 11.59 12.83
C ASN A 138 -0.84 11.03 12.06
N MET A 139 -0.54 11.61 10.90
CA MET A 139 0.64 11.31 10.10
C MET A 139 1.49 12.56 9.98
N PHE A 140 2.76 12.41 10.31
CA PHE A 140 3.79 13.43 10.10
C PHE A 140 4.86 12.85 9.17
N TYR A 141 5.30 13.64 8.21
CA TYR A 141 6.42 13.36 7.32
C TYR A 141 7.26 14.60 7.18
N SER A 142 8.57 14.46 7.20
CA SER A 142 9.51 15.52 6.85
C SER A 142 10.65 14.97 6.00
N GLU A 143 11.12 15.78 5.08
CA GLU A 143 12.22 15.48 4.18
C GLU A 143 13.19 16.66 4.15
N PHE A 144 14.45 16.36 4.34
CA PHE A 144 15.55 17.26 4.06
C PHE A 144 16.32 16.71 2.86
N ASN A 145 16.60 17.56 1.88
CA ASN A 145 17.42 17.21 0.73
C ASN A 145 18.49 18.29 0.51
N TYR A 146 19.71 17.85 0.30
CA TYR A 146 20.81 18.68 -0.16
C TYR A 146 21.31 18.16 -1.50
N ARG A 147 21.27 19.00 -2.53
CA ARG A 147 21.81 18.70 -3.85
C ARG A 147 23.01 19.57 -4.13
N HIS A 148 24.14 18.94 -4.46
CA HIS A 148 25.32 19.61 -5.00
C HIS A 148 25.46 19.26 -6.49
N SER A 149 25.47 20.28 -7.36
CA SER A 149 25.65 20.13 -8.80
C SER A 149 27.08 20.52 -9.18
N PHE A 150 27.94 19.53 -9.46
CA PHE A 150 29.28 19.77 -9.99
C PHE A 150 29.20 20.42 -11.37
N THR A 151 28.28 19.89 -12.21
CA THR A 151 27.87 20.40 -13.51
C THR A 151 26.37 20.22 -13.71
N ASP A 152 25.80 20.65 -14.83
CA ASP A 152 24.36 20.46 -15.13
C ASP A 152 23.97 18.96 -15.28
N ARG A 153 24.93 18.04 -15.35
CA ARG A 153 24.75 16.60 -15.54
C ARG A 153 25.56 15.72 -14.59
N HIS A 154 26.10 16.35 -13.54
CA HIS A 154 26.89 15.66 -12.53
C HIS A 154 26.51 16.24 -11.17
N PHE A 155 25.89 15.44 -10.33
CA PHE A 155 25.38 15.88 -9.03
C PHE A 155 25.44 14.79 -7.96
N LEU A 156 25.39 15.23 -6.72
CA LEU A 156 25.26 14.43 -5.53
C LEU A 156 24.02 14.91 -4.78
N ASP A 157 23.15 13.97 -4.44
CA ASP A 157 21.96 14.20 -3.64
C ASP A 157 22.09 13.50 -2.29
N PHE A 158 21.89 14.23 -1.22
CA PHE A 158 21.75 13.67 0.13
C PHE A 158 20.34 13.93 0.63
N THR A 159 19.61 12.87 1.01
CA THR A 159 18.23 12.97 1.49
C THR A 159 18.08 12.28 2.83
N VAL A 160 17.37 12.92 3.74
CA VAL A 160 16.94 12.33 5.02
C VAL A 160 15.43 12.51 5.14
N ASP A 161 14.74 11.39 5.29
CA ASP A 161 13.29 11.34 5.49
C ASP A 161 12.96 10.83 6.88
N TYR A 162 11.97 11.45 7.51
CA TYR A 162 11.35 10.96 8.72
C TYR A 162 9.83 10.88 8.55
N SER A 163 9.25 9.76 8.93
CA SER A 163 7.79 9.64 9.01
C SER A 163 7.35 9.02 10.33
N ARG A 164 6.20 9.48 10.80
CA ARG A 164 5.52 8.92 11.96
C ARG A 164 4.04 8.78 11.66
N TRP A 165 3.52 7.59 11.89
CA TRP A 165 2.09 7.30 11.85
C TRP A 165 1.62 6.94 13.25
N LYS A 166 0.67 7.72 13.78
CA LYS A 166 -0.03 7.42 15.01
C LYS A 166 -1.52 7.29 14.73
N SER A 167 -2.13 6.23 15.23
CA SER A 167 -3.56 6.00 15.10
C SER A 167 -4.11 5.48 16.42
N ASP A 168 -5.08 6.19 16.99
CA ASP A 168 -5.80 5.80 18.19
C ASP A 168 -7.26 5.58 17.79
N GLY A 169 -7.83 4.44 18.15
CA GLY A 169 -9.20 4.09 17.77
C GLY A 169 -9.89 3.22 18.80
N ASP A 170 -11.22 3.26 18.77
CA ASP A 170 -12.09 2.44 19.58
C ASP A 170 -12.96 1.58 18.69
N ASN A 171 -13.02 0.29 18.97
CA ASN A 171 -13.89 -0.64 18.27
C ASN A 171 -14.81 -1.32 19.29
N PHE A 172 -16.11 -1.18 19.08
CA PHE A 172 -17.15 -1.79 19.89
C PHE A 172 -17.92 -2.78 19.06
N TYR A 173 -18.07 -3.99 19.57
CA TYR A 173 -18.89 -5.05 19.01
C TYR A 173 -19.94 -5.45 20.06
N ARG A 174 -21.19 -5.59 19.61
CA ARG A 174 -22.29 -5.99 20.46
C ARG A 174 -23.11 -7.02 19.71
N ASP A 175 -23.14 -8.21 20.23
CA ASP A 175 -23.85 -9.34 19.66
C ASP A 175 -25.02 -9.73 20.55
N SER A 176 -26.15 -10.02 19.94
CA SER A 176 -27.32 -10.61 20.57
C SER A 176 -27.72 -11.84 19.77
N THR A 177 -27.62 -13.00 20.39
CA THR A 177 -27.95 -14.29 19.75
C THR A 177 -29.23 -14.86 20.34
N VAL A 178 -30.14 -15.30 19.48
CA VAL A 178 -31.40 -15.96 19.83
C VAL A 178 -31.50 -17.27 19.06
N TRP A 179 -31.73 -18.38 19.78
CA TRP A 179 -31.94 -19.69 19.20
C TRP A 179 -33.42 -19.88 18.83
N GLU A 180 -33.70 -20.59 17.76
CA GLU A 180 -35.07 -20.87 17.32
C GLU A 180 -35.84 -21.63 18.41
N GLY A 181 -37.07 -21.21 18.70
CA GLY A 181 -37.89 -21.79 19.78
C GLY A 181 -37.49 -21.45 21.22
N ASN A 182 -36.53 -20.51 21.39
CA ASN A 182 -36.06 -20.07 22.69
C ASN A 182 -36.07 -18.55 22.78
N ASP A 183 -36.67 -17.97 23.80
CA ASP A 183 -36.73 -16.52 24.04
C ASP A 183 -35.49 -15.98 24.83
N VAL A 184 -34.50 -16.84 25.09
CA VAL A 184 -33.31 -16.44 25.84
C VAL A 184 -32.29 -15.82 24.89
N HIS A 185 -31.86 -14.60 25.22
CA HIS A 185 -30.78 -13.89 24.53
C HIS A 185 -29.45 -14.19 25.20
N ALA A 186 -28.45 -14.57 24.35
CA ALA A 186 -27.05 -14.53 24.74
C ALA A 186 -26.43 -13.24 24.22
N TYR A 187 -25.67 -12.57 25.06
CA TYR A 187 -25.01 -11.33 24.74
C TYR A 187 -23.49 -11.54 24.70
N ASP A 188 -22.81 -10.87 23.74
CA ASP A 188 -21.37 -10.75 23.70
C ASP A 188 -21.02 -9.30 23.37
N TYR A 189 -20.49 -8.60 24.38
CA TYR A 189 -19.95 -7.26 24.22
C TYR A 189 -18.45 -7.30 24.20
N GLN A 190 -17.84 -6.63 23.23
CA GLN A 190 -16.40 -6.50 23.13
C GLN A 190 -16.01 -5.05 22.84
N TYR A 191 -15.09 -4.52 23.64
CA TYR A 191 -14.42 -3.26 23.41
C TYR A 191 -12.95 -3.51 23.11
N ARG A 192 -12.47 -3.06 21.95
CA ARG A 192 -11.08 -3.24 21.48
C ARG A 192 -10.48 -1.90 21.12
N PRO A 193 -9.76 -1.25 22.08
CA PRO A 193 -8.96 -0.08 21.75
C PRO A 193 -7.82 -0.48 20.81
N GLN A 194 -7.46 0.43 19.91
CA GLN A 194 -6.37 0.24 18.95
C GLN A 194 -5.39 1.39 19.08
N HIS A 195 -4.13 1.05 19.32
CA HIS A 195 -3.04 2.01 19.42
C HIS A 195 -1.92 1.61 18.44
N ILE A 196 -1.70 2.43 17.43
CA ILE A 196 -0.62 2.23 16.44
C ILE A 196 0.34 3.40 16.54
N ASN A 197 1.65 3.11 16.62
CA ASN A 197 2.69 4.13 16.63
C ASN A 197 3.92 3.63 15.85
N ASN A 198 3.93 3.93 14.56
CA ASN A 198 4.97 3.52 13.63
C ASN A 198 5.87 4.71 13.30
N ARG A 199 7.18 4.47 13.27
CA ARG A 199 8.21 5.47 12.94
C ARG A 199 9.14 4.88 11.89
N ARG A 200 9.56 5.74 10.97
CA ARG A 200 10.52 5.35 9.94
C ARG A 200 11.47 6.50 9.66
N TRP A 201 12.75 6.14 9.58
CA TRP A 201 13.81 6.98 9.05
C TRP A 201 14.33 6.39 7.75
N GLU A 202 14.61 7.25 6.79
CA GLU A 202 15.31 6.85 5.58
C GLU A 202 16.43 7.86 5.30
N VAL A 203 17.61 7.34 4.97
CA VAL A 203 18.78 8.14 4.57
C VAL A 203 19.24 7.65 3.23
N LYS A 204 19.43 8.57 2.29
CA LYS A 204 19.92 8.28 0.95
C LYS A 204 21.08 9.18 0.58
N LEU A 205 22.04 8.63 -0.15
CA LEU A 205 23.10 9.36 -0.82
C LEU A 205 23.16 8.84 -2.27
N ASP A 206 22.81 9.70 -3.22
CA ASP A 206 22.74 9.36 -4.64
C ASP A 206 23.77 10.18 -5.41
N TYR A 207 24.62 9.52 -6.16
CA TYR A 207 25.58 10.09 -7.08
C TYR A 207 25.18 9.80 -8.52
N GLU A 208 25.13 10.84 -9.35
CA GLU A 208 24.83 10.73 -10.78
C GLU A 208 25.87 11.52 -11.58
N ASN A 209 26.45 10.88 -12.61
CA ASN A 209 27.37 11.51 -13.52
C ASN A 209 27.15 11.07 -14.97
N GLN A 210 26.79 12.03 -15.80
CA GLN A 210 26.77 11.87 -17.26
C GLN A 210 28.19 12.12 -17.80
N ILE A 211 29.02 11.08 -17.85
CA ILE A 211 30.45 11.18 -18.21
C ILE A 211 30.61 11.67 -19.66
N THR A 212 29.80 11.12 -20.58
CA THR A 212 29.71 11.59 -21.97
C THR A 212 28.23 11.73 -22.37
N LYS A 213 27.93 12.21 -23.56
CA LYS A 213 26.55 12.25 -24.07
C LYS A 213 25.87 10.87 -24.10
N ASP A 214 26.68 9.81 -24.20
CA ASP A 214 26.24 8.42 -24.39
C ASP A 214 26.50 7.54 -23.16
N MET A 215 27.22 8.03 -22.13
CA MET A 215 27.62 7.24 -20.96
C MET A 215 27.26 7.93 -19.66
N LYS A 216 26.48 7.22 -18.83
CA LYS A 216 26.02 7.67 -17.49
C LYS A 216 26.35 6.62 -16.43
N VAL A 217 26.82 7.06 -15.29
CA VAL A 217 27.04 6.25 -14.09
C VAL A 217 26.17 6.79 -12.96
N GLU A 218 25.53 5.90 -12.22
CA GLU A 218 24.81 6.18 -11.01
C GLU A 218 25.29 5.24 -9.91
N ALA A 219 25.44 5.74 -8.70
CA ALA A 219 25.75 4.94 -7.53
C ALA A 219 25.08 5.55 -6.30
N GLY A 220 24.76 4.73 -5.31
CA GLY A 220 24.15 5.29 -4.11
C GLY A 220 24.13 4.33 -2.94
N TYR A 221 23.80 4.90 -1.79
CA TYR A 221 23.55 4.19 -0.55
C TYR A 221 22.20 4.57 -0.01
N GLN A 222 21.48 3.60 0.55
CA GLN A 222 20.20 3.79 1.22
C GLN A 222 20.19 3.03 2.54
N ALA A 223 19.80 3.70 3.61
CA ALA A 223 19.46 3.07 4.88
C ALA A 223 18.00 3.35 5.23
N ASN A 224 17.32 2.37 5.81
CA ASN A 224 15.94 2.49 6.26
C ASN A 224 15.78 1.81 7.62
N PHE A 225 15.25 2.54 8.59
CA PHE A 225 15.02 2.09 9.96
C PHE A 225 13.53 2.24 10.27
N SER A 226 12.85 1.13 10.51
CA SER A 226 11.42 1.12 10.84
C SER A 226 11.21 0.52 12.22
N HIS A 227 10.34 1.16 12.99
CA HIS A 227 9.87 0.68 14.28
C HIS A 227 8.35 0.73 14.31
N GLU A 228 7.72 -0.40 14.59
CA GLU A 228 6.27 -0.55 14.74
C GLU A 228 5.97 -1.09 16.13
N ASN A 229 5.00 -0.49 16.81
CA ASN A 229 4.51 -0.95 18.10
C ASN A 229 2.99 -0.92 18.08
N THR A 230 2.39 -2.10 18.18
CA THR A 230 0.95 -2.30 18.02
C THR A 230 0.42 -3.16 19.16
N PRO A 231 0.07 -2.56 20.33
CA PRO A 231 -0.65 -3.27 21.36
C PRO A 231 -2.09 -3.56 20.90
N GLN A 232 -2.57 -4.74 21.25
CA GLN A 232 -3.94 -5.20 21.08
C GLN A 232 -4.51 -5.50 22.47
N GLU A 233 -5.61 -4.85 22.81
CA GLU A 233 -6.35 -5.03 24.05
C GLU A 233 -7.79 -5.39 23.73
N SER A 234 -8.45 -6.11 24.63
CA SER A 234 -9.88 -6.39 24.55
C SER A 234 -10.49 -6.41 25.94
N TYR A 235 -11.70 -5.93 26.00
CA TYR A 235 -12.56 -5.97 27.21
C TYR A 235 -13.87 -6.64 26.82
N ILE A 236 -14.30 -7.62 27.58
CA ILE A 236 -15.47 -8.46 27.27
C ILE A 236 -16.50 -8.45 28.38
N ASP A 237 -17.79 -8.51 28.01
CA ASP A 237 -18.92 -8.74 28.91
C ASP A 237 -19.97 -9.61 28.19
N ASN A 238 -20.12 -10.86 28.66
CA ASN A 238 -21.08 -11.80 28.07
C ASN A 238 -22.43 -11.79 28.79
N THR A 239 -22.64 -10.83 29.71
CA THR A 239 -23.88 -10.74 30.54
C THR A 239 -24.79 -9.65 30.06
N SER A 240 -24.31 -8.65 29.36
CA SER A 240 -25.13 -7.51 28.92
C SER A 240 -24.78 -6.98 27.54
N TRP A 241 -25.79 -6.52 26.82
CA TRP A 241 -25.64 -5.82 25.55
C TRP A 241 -24.82 -4.51 25.65
N GLU A 242 -24.86 -3.84 26.78
CA GLU A 242 -24.23 -2.53 26.98
C GLU A 242 -22.76 -2.64 27.44
N GLY A 243 -22.33 -3.82 27.91
CA GLY A 243 -20.98 -4.02 28.40
C GLY A 243 -20.68 -3.33 29.70
N THR A 244 -21.71 -3.25 30.61
CA THR A 244 -21.61 -2.52 31.90
C THR A 244 -20.67 -3.18 32.91
N ALA A 245 -20.41 -4.47 32.73
CA ALA A 245 -19.49 -5.27 33.56
C ALA A 245 -18.24 -5.74 32.77
N ALA A 246 -17.86 -5.05 31.68
CA ALA A 246 -16.75 -5.45 30.85
C ALA A 246 -15.44 -5.51 31.63
N THR A 247 -14.75 -6.64 31.52
CA THR A 247 -13.47 -6.92 32.13
C THR A 247 -12.41 -7.17 31.07
N GLU A 248 -11.15 -6.96 31.42
CA GLU A 248 -10.04 -7.18 30.49
C GLU A 248 -9.97 -8.65 30.05
N ASP A 249 -9.94 -8.87 28.74
CA ASP A 249 -9.69 -10.18 28.13
C ASP A 249 -8.19 -10.41 27.98
N LYS A 250 -7.60 -10.99 29.01
CA LYS A 250 -6.16 -11.27 29.06
C LYS A 250 -5.69 -12.25 28.00
N LEU A 251 -6.56 -13.16 27.54
CA LEU A 251 -6.25 -14.13 26.51
C LEU A 251 -6.12 -13.47 25.13
N PHE A 252 -6.83 -12.36 24.94
CA PHE A 252 -6.77 -11.60 23.69
C PHE A 252 -5.64 -10.57 23.70
N TYR A 253 -5.02 -10.26 24.85
CA TYR A 253 -3.95 -9.28 24.90
C TYR A 253 -2.74 -9.73 24.09
N ASN A 254 -2.26 -8.84 23.23
CA ASN A 254 -0.99 -8.99 22.53
C ASN A 254 -0.34 -7.63 22.30
N ARG A 255 0.95 -7.53 22.57
CA ARG A 255 1.76 -6.41 22.13
C ARG A 255 2.82 -6.90 21.16
N PHE A 256 2.71 -6.46 19.91
CA PHE A 256 3.65 -6.79 18.88
C PHE A 256 4.57 -5.62 18.57
N ILE A 257 5.88 -5.87 18.61
CA ILE A 257 6.94 -4.92 18.26
C ILE A 257 7.69 -5.49 17.05
N TYR A 258 7.88 -4.63 16.04
CA TYR A 258 8.62 -4.97 14.83
C TYR A 258 9.64 -3.88 14.55
N ASP A 259 10.93 -4.28 14.53
CA ASP A 259 12.05 -3.45 14.14
C ASP A 259 12.68 -3.97 12.86
N MET A 260 12.95 -3.08 11.93
CA MET A 260 13.62 -3.41 10.67
C MET A 260 14.70 -2.40 10.34
N ASP A 261 15.91 -2.91 10.11
CA ASP A 261 17.05 -2.17 9.60
C ASP A 261 17.38 -2.68 8.19
N LEU A 262 17.44 -1.79 7.23
CA LEU A 262 17.82 -2.08 5.85
C LEU A 262 19.00 -1.17 5.46
N HIS A 263 20.04 -1.78 4.89
CA HIS A 263 21.17 -1.09 4.26
C HIS A 263 21.32 -1.58 2.83
N ALA A 264 21.45 -0.67 1.89
CA ALA A 264 21.62 -1.01 0.48
C ALA A 264 22.69 -0.16 -0.18
N LEU A 265 23.53 -0.81 -0.95
CA LEU A 265 24.45 -0.17 -1.89
C LEU A 265 24.04 -0.54 -3.31
N TYR A 266 24.06 0.40 -4.21
CA TYR A 266 23.69 0.19 -5.59
C TYR A 266 24.54 0.99 -6.54
N ALA A 267 24.72 0.43 -7.75
CA ALA A 267 25.36 1.12 -8.86
C ALA A 267 24.69 0.72 -10.17
N SER A 268 24.65 1.63 -11.11
CA SER A 268 24.21 1.38 -12.48
C SER A 268 25.11 2.09 -13.50
N PHE A 269 25.23 1.45 -14.65
CA PHE A 269 25.97 1.94 -15.80
C PHE A 269 25.06 1.94 -17.01
N ASN A 270 24.93 3.10 -17.66
CA ASN A 270 24.15 3.30 -18.87
C ASN A 270 25.10 3.65 -20.02
N TYR A 271 24.96 2.96 -21.14
CA TYR A 271 25.75 3.22 -22.33
C TYR A 271 24.91 3.13 -23.60
N LYS A 272 25.09 4.10 -24.49
CA LYS A 272 24.44 4.13 -25.80
C LYS A 272 25.48 4.04 -26.90
N LEU A 273 25.38 3.01 -27.74
CA LEU A 273 26.24 2.79 -28.89
C LEU A 273 25.39 2.80 -30.16
N GLY A 274 25.36 3.93 -30.86
CA GLY A 274 24.49 4.12 -32.02
C GLY A 274 23.02 3.87 -31.71
N ASN A 275 22.45 2.83 -32.33
CA ASN A 275 21.05 2.42 -32.11
C ASN A 275 20.86 1.50 -30.90
N PHE A 276 21.93 1.02 -30.30
CA PHE A 276 21.89 0.11 -29.15
C PHE A 276 22.12 0.87 -27.85
N GLY A 277 21.27 0.63 -26.90
CA GLY A 277 21.39 1.15 -25.53
C GLY A 277 21.41 0.01 -24.52
N VAL A 278 22.28 0.09 -23.52
CA VAL A 278 22.33 -0.85 -22.41
C VAL A 278 22.39 -0.11 -21.09
N MET A 279 21.64 -0.60 -20.10
CA MET A 279 21.75 -0.22 -18.70
C MET A 279 21.93 -1.50 -17.89
N ALA A 280 23.02 -1.60 -17.15
CA ALA A 280 23.28 -2.69 -16.22
C ALA A 280 23.37 -2.09 -14.80
N GLY A 281 22.69 -2.70 -13.85
CA GLY A 281 22.68 -2.27 -12.45
C GLY A 281 22.79 -3.45 -11.50
N LEU A 282 23.40 -3.19 -10.36
CA LEU A 282 23.48 -4.13 -9.25
C LEU A 282 23.16 -3.40 -7.95
N ARG A 283 22.28 -3.98 -7.14
CA ARG A 283 21.96 -3.53 -5.79
C ARG A 283 22.20 -4.67 -4.80
N GLY A 284 22.98 -4.43 -3.78
CA GLY A 284 23.14 -5.32 -2.63
C GLY A 284 22.34 -4.78 -1.44
N GLU A 285 21.55 -5.62 -0.81
CA GLU A 285 20.78 -5.26 0.39
C GLU A 285 21.15 -6.18 1.56
N TYR A 286 21.47 -5.57 2.70
CA TYR A 286 21.50 -6.22 4.00
C TYR A 286 20.25 -5.78 4.76
N TRP A 287 19.45 -6.74 5.19
CA TRP A 287 18.20 -6.52 5.90
C TRP A 287 18.17 -7.34 7.18
N LYS A 288 17.90 -6.68 8.28
CA LYS A 288 17.74 -7.27 9.60
C LYS A 288 16.35 -7.00 10.12
N VAL A 289 15.71 -8.01 10.68
CA VAL A 289 14.41 -7.91 11.33
C VAL A 289 14.51 -8.44 12.76
N ASN A 290 13.84 -7.76 13.68
CA ASN A 290 13.63 -8.16 15.05
C ASN A 290 12.14 -8.09 15.37
N THR A 291 11.54 -9.15 15.90
CA THR A 291 10.14 -9.16 16.34
C THR A 291 10.03 -9.63 17.77
N GLU A 292 9.13 -9.02 18.51
CA GLU A 292 8.77 -9.36 19.87
C GLU A 292 7.25 -9.42 19.96
N SER A 293 6.72 -10.46 20.58
CA SER A 293 5.30 -10.64 20.80
C SER A 293 5.07 -10.98 22.28
N TYR A 294 4.28 -10.19 22.97
CA TYR A 294 4.04 -10.35 24.40
C TYR A 294 2.58 -10.65 24.66
N THR A 295 2.33 -11.70 25.47
CA THR A 295 1.02 -11.94 26.11
C THR A 295 0.81 -10.97 27.26
N TRP A 296 -0.38 -10.99 27.87
CA TRP A 296 -0.70 -10.16 29.03
C TRP A 296 0.25 -10.43 30.21
N GLU A 297 0.55 -11.69 30.50
CA GLU A 297 1.49 -12.10 31.55
C GLU A 297 2.90 -11.61 31.28
N GLN A 298 3.38 -11.77 30.03
CA GLN A 298 4.73 -11.34 29.61
C GLN A 298 4.89 -9.81 29.60
N GLU A 299 3.80 -9.06 29.40
CA GLU A 299 3.83 -7.61 29.50
C GLU A 299 3.99 -7.14 30.95
N HIS A 300 3.30 -7.82 31.90
CA HIS A 300 3.31 -7.45 33.32
C HIS A 300 4.44 -8.11 34.13
N ASP A 301 4.98 -9.22 33.64
CA ASP A 301 6.15 -9.88 34.23
C ASP A 301 7.25 -10.09 33.17
N PRO A 302 8.24 -9.19 33.10
CA PRO A 302 9.33 -9.30 32.14
C PRO A 302 10.17 -10.59 32.25
N SER A 303 10.12 -11.30 33.38
CA SER A 303 10.84 -12.58 33.54
C SER A 303 10.26 -13.70 32.68
N LEU A 304 9.00 -13.58 32.27
CA LEU A 304 8.31 -14.54 31.41
C LEU A 304 8.51 -14.28 29.91
N ARG A 305 9.20 -13.18 29.55
CA ARG A 305 9.37 -12.81 28.15
C ARG A 305 10.29 -13.78 27.43
N GLU A 306 9.87 -14.18 26.25
CA GLU A 306 10.68 -14.98 25.35
C GLU A 306 11.78 -14.12 24.71
N LYS A 307 12.82 -14.77 24.20
CA LYS A 307 13.86 -14.06 23.45
C LYS A 307 13.27 -13.51 22.15
N PRO A 308 13.63 -12.26 21.76
CA PRO A 308 13.22 -11.70 20.48
C PRO A 308 13.61 -12.62 19.31
N PHE A 309 12.70 -12.77 18.37
CA PHE A 309 13.01 -13.44 17.12
C PHE A 309 13.83 -12.50 16.22
N LYS A 310 15.02 -12.93 15.81
CA LYS A 310 15.96 -12.15 15.00
C LYS A 310 16.35 -12.91 13.76
N LYS A 311 16.31 -12.23 12.63
CA LYS A 311 16.73 -12.78 11.35
C LYS A 311 17.40 -11.70 10.50
N ASP A 312 18.43 -12.08 9.75
CA ASP A 312 19.12 -11.20 8.82
C ASP A 312 19.31 -11.87 7.46
N PHE A 313 19.38 -11.05 6.43
CA PHE A 313 19.48 -11.49 5.06
C PHE A 313 20.42 -10.58 4.28
N PHE A 314 21.26 -11.16 3.45
CA PHE A 314 21.99 -10.44 2.40
C PHE A 314 21.56 -10.92 1.03
N GLN A 315 21.21 -10.00 0.13
CA GLN A 315 20.71 -10.34 -1.21
C GLN A 315 21.21 -9.37 -2.26
N LEU A 316 21.42 -9.91 -3.47
CA LEU A 316 21.80 -9.16 -4.65
C LEU A 316 20.63 -9.06 -5.64
N PHE A 317 20.45 -7.87 -6.20
CA PHE A 317 19.37 -7.53 -7.14
C PHE A 317 20.00 -6.99 -8.44
N PRO A 318 20.37 -7.86 -9.38
CA PRO A 318 20.82 -7.45 -10.70
C PRO A 318 19.65 -6.92 -11.53
N SER A 319 19.94 -5.95 -12.39
CA SER A 319 19.04 -5.42 -13.41
C SER A 319 19.79 -5.23 -14.73
N LEU A 320 19.13 -5.55 -15.83
CA LEU A 320 19.67 -5.37 -17.17
C LEU A 320 18.54 -4.88 -18.09
N PHE A 321 18.77 -3.76 -18.75
CA PHE A 321 17.87 -3.20 -19.73
C PHE A 321 18.64 -2.97 -21.02
N MET A 322 18.20 -3.59 -22.09
CA MET A 322 18.75 -3.44 -23.42
C MET A 322 17.71 -2.86 -24.35
N SER A 323 18.09 -1.92 -25.17
CA SER A 323 17.20 -1.31 -26.15
C SER A 323 17.88 -1.25 -27.51
N TYR A 324 17.12 -1.48 -28.58
CA TYR A 324 17.59 -1.36 -29.94
C TYR A 324 16.60 -0.53 -30.76
N GLN A 325 17.06 0.59 -31.29
CA GLN A 325 16.27 1.46 -32.15
C GLN A 325 16.26 0.88 -33.57
N LEU A 326 15.15 0.21 -33.94
CA LEU A 326 14.99 -0.40 -35.28
C LEU A 326 14.86 0.66 -36.36
N THR A 327 14.05 1.71 -36.09
CA THR A 327 13.88 2.90 -36.91
C THR A 327 13.69 4.10 -36.00
N GLU A 328 13.60 5.32 -36.52
CA GLU A 328 13.31 6.51 -35.71
C GLU A 328 11.99 6.38 -34.88
N SER A 329 11.05 5.55 -35.34
CA SER A 329 9.74 5.35 -34.75
C SER A 329 9.52 3.99 -34.10
N GLN A 330 10.50 3.09 -34.13
CA GLN A 330 10.36 1.72 -33.63
C GLN A 330 11.53 1.33 -32.74
N GLN A 331 11.23 0.80 -31.56
CA GLN A 331 12.23 0.36 -30.59
C GLN A 331 11.85 -1.01 -30.03
N LEU A 332 12.86 -1.87 -29.90
CA LEU A 332 12.79 -3.14 -29.20
C LEU A 332 13.53 -3.01 -27.87
N GLN A 333 12.98 -3.58 -26.78
CA GLN A 333 13.62 -3.55 -25.47
C GLN A 333 13.53 -4.93 -24.82
N LEU A 334 14.64 -5.40 -24.26
CA LEU A 334 14.71 -6.60 -23.43
C LEU A 334 15.12 -6.18 -22.02
N ASN A 335 14.32 -6.54 -21.04
CA ASN A 335 14.57 -6.17 -19.65
C ASN A 335 14.60 -7.41 -18.76
N TYR A 336 15.51 -7.38 -17.81
CA TYR A 336 15.60 -8.34 -16.71
C TYR A 336 15.77 -7.62 -15.39
N THR A 337 15.00 -8.03 -14.38
CA THR A 337 15.17 -7.55 -12.99
C THR A 337 14.89 -8.67 -12.01
N ARG A 338 15.69 -8.73 -10.94
CA ARG A 338 15.36 -9.52 -9.74
C ARG A 338 14.80 -8.59 -8.67
N ARG A 339 13.72 -9.01 -7.98
CA ARG A 339 13.05 -8.26 -6.90
C ARG A 339 12.71 -9.19 -5.76
N LEU A 340 12.42 -8.61 -4.60
CA LEU A 340 11.87 -9.34 -3.47
C LEU A 340 10.59 -8.68 -2.95
N ARG A 341 9.76 -9.48 -2.26
CA ARG A 341 8.66 -9.03 -1.40
C ARG A 341 8.92 -9.53 0.01
N ARG A 342 9.08 -8.59 0.95
CA ARG A 342 9.26 -8.91 2.37
C ARG A 342 7.93 -9.24 3.03
N PRO A 343 7.90 -10.19 4.01
CA PRO A 343 6.74 -10.30 4.88
C PRO A 343 6.56 -8.99 5.67
N TRP A 344 5.33 -8.58 5.86
CA TRP A 344 5.02 -7.40 6.69
C TRP A 344 4.78 -7.82 8.14
N GLY A 345 4.86 -6.87 9.10
CA GLY A 345 4.84 -7.15 10.53
C GLY A 345 3.70 -8.06 10.99
N GLY A 346 2.46 -7.84 10.51
CA GLY A 346 1.32 -8.67 10.88
C GLY A 346 1.41 -10.14 10.39
N GLN A 347 2.19 -10.43 9.32
CA GLN A 347 2.46 -11.82 8.91
C GLN A 347 3.50 -12.50 9.81
N LEU A 348 4.29 -11.72 10.55
CA LEU A 348 5.33 -12.21 11.46
C LEU A 348 4.86 -12.32 12.92
N ASN A 349 3.69 -11.74 13.26
CA ASN A 349 3.15 -11.78 14.61
C ASN A 349 2.60 -13.18 14.93
N SER A 350 3.25 -13.93 15.81
CA SER A 350 2.89 -15.29 16.20
C SER A 350 1.66 -15.38 17.14
N PHE A 351 1.11 -14.25 17.56
CA PHE A 351 -0.08 -14.21 18.40
C PHE A 351 -1.26 -14.95 17.75
N ARG A 352 -1.88 -15.84 18.50
CA ARG A 352 -3.05 -16.64 18.09
C ARG A 352 -4.33 -15.85 18.34
N ASP A 353 -4.93 -15.34 17.29
CA ASP A 353 -6.21 -14.64 17.33
C ASP A 353 -7.36 -15.64 17.28
N THR A 354 -8.03 -15.81 18.42
CA THR A 354 -9.16 -16.74 18.63
C THR A 354 -10.52 -16.03 18.63
N ARG A 355 -10.64 -14.82 18.07
CA ARG A 355 -11.89 -14.06 18.03
C ARG A 355 -13.00 -14.74 17.26
N ASP A 356 -12.67 -15.52 16.27
CA ASP A 356 -13.61 -16.35 15.53
C ASP A 356 -13.69 -17.70 16.27
N ALA A 357 -14.90 -18.12 16.62
CA ALA A 357 -15.13 -19.36 17.34
C ALA A 357 -14.71 -20.62 16.56
N THR A 358 -14.51 -20.48 15.24
CA THR A 358 -14.20 -21.57 14.32
C THR A 358 -12.80 -21.49 13.73
N THR A 359 -12.15 -20.31 13.83
CA THR A 359 -10.87 -20.06 13.16
C THR A 359 -9.87 -19.38 14.08
N VAL A 360 -8.70 -19.98 14.24
CA VAL A 360 -7.53 -19.39 14.90
C VAL A 360 -6.60 -18.82 13.84
N SER A 361 -6.37 -17.52 13.85
CA SER A 361 -5.48 -16.85 12.91
C SER A 361 -4.19 -16.40 13.60
N PHE A 362 -3.04 -16.67 12.98
CA PHE A 362 -1.73 -16.24 13.51
C PHE A 362 -0.72 -16.02 12.39
N GLY A 363 0.30 -15.21 12.66
CA GLY A 363 1.43 -15.03 11.76
C GLY A 363 2.54 -16.06 12.02
N ASN A 364 3.55 -16.02 11.16
CA ASN A 364 4.69 -16.92 11.20
C ASN A 364 6.00 -16.12 11.19
N PRO A 365 6.74 -16.03 12.31
CA PRO A 365 8.01 -15.30 12.35
C PRO A 365 9.10 -15.95 11.48
N GLU A 366 8.97 -17.24 11.12
CA GLU A 366 9.91 -17.96 10.25
C GLU A 366 9.86 -17.56 8.78
N LEU A 367 8.91 -16.73 8.37
CA LEU A 367 8.77 -16.31 6.97
C LEU A 367 10.04 -15.67 6.42
N THR A 368 10.34 -16.04 5.19
CA THR A 368 11.41 -15.46 4.37
C THR A 368 10.83 -14.59 3.25
N PRO A 369 11.61 -13.68 2.67
CA PRO A 369 11.15 -12.92 1.50
C PRO A 369 10.86 -13.83 0.29
N GLU A 370 9.87 -13.43 -0.51
CA GLU A 370 9.67 -13.99 -1.85
C GLU A 370 10.64 -13.35 -2.83
N TYR A 371 11.12 -14.13 -3.81
CA TYR A 371 12.02 -13.64 -4.86
C TYR A 371 11.40 -13.83 -6.23
N SER A 372 11.32 -12.73 -6.99
CA SER A 372 10.80 -12.73 -8.35
C SER A 372 11.88 -12.32 -9.35
N HIS A 373 12.02 -13.12 -10.41
CA HIS A 373 12.76 -12.72 -11.61
C HIS A 373 11.74 -12.23 -12.65
N SER A 374 11.98 -11.08 -13.24
CA SER A 374 11.09 -10.52 -14.26
C SER A 374 11.86 -10.35 -15.56
N PHE A 375 11.43 -11.04 -16.60
CA PHE A 375 11.90 -10.89 -17.97
C PHE A 375 10.80 -10.24 -18.80
N SER A 376 11.12 -9.26 -19.62
CA SER A 376 10.15 -8.68 -20.55
C SER A 376 10.79 -8.30 -21.87
N LEU A 377 10.07 -8.58 -22.95
CA LEU A 377 10.38 -8.14 -24.30
C LEU A 377 9.30 -7.15 -24.74
N ASN A 378 9.72 -5.92 -25.04
CA ASN A 378 8.81 -4.84 -25.34
C ASN A 378 9.08 -4.32 -26.76
N TYR A 379 8.03 -4.11 -27.52
CA TYR A 379 8.07 -3.44 -28.82
C TYR A 379 7.27 -2.16 -28.75
N LEU A 380 7.95 -1.03 -28.99
CA LEU A 380 7.34 0.29 -29.05
C LEU A 380 7.34 0.78 -30.50
N LYS A 381 6.18 1.21 -30.98
CA LYS A 381 6.05 1.92 -32.26
C LYS A 381 5.30 3.22 -32.03
N THR A 382 5.85 4.30 -32.58
CA THR A 382 5.21 5.63 -32.59
C THR A 382 4.99 6.08 -34.03
N TRP A 383 3.88 6.71 -34.30
CA TRP A 383 3.59 7.31 -35.62
C TRP A 383 2.65 8.50 -35.45
N ARG A 384 3.05 9.67 -35.91
CA ARG A 384 2.33 10.94 -35.72
C ARG A 384 1.95 11.12 -34.23
N ASP A 385 0.65 11.15 -33.94
CA ASP A 385 0.09 11.34 -32.60
C ASP A 385 -0.34 10.02 -31.93
N HIS A 386 0.16 8.88 -32.40
CA HIS A 386 -0.20 7.55 -31.91
C HIS A 386 1.02 6.78 -31.38
N SER A 387 0.80 5.90 -30.43
CA SER A 387 1.84 4.94 -29.99
C SER A 387 1.23 3.58 -29.65
N LEU A 388 1.96 2.53 -30.00
CA LEU A 388 1.67 1.15 -29.67
C LEU A 388 2.83 0.58 -28.86
N LEU A 389 2.54 0.05 -27.68
CA LEU A 389 3.46 -0.75 -26.87
C LEU A 389 2.89 -2.16 -26.75
N VAL A 390 3.68 -3.15 -27.13
CA VAL A 390 3.39 -4.57 -26.92
C VAL A 390 4.49 -5.14 -26.04
N SER A 391 4.13 -5.80 -24.96
CA SER A 391 5.06 -6.38 -24.00
C SER A 391 4.72 -7.84 -23.75
N ALA A 392 5.68 -8.75 -24.01
CA ALA A 392 5.62 -10.12 -23.54
C ALA A 392 6.45 -10.24 -22.26
N TYR A 393 5.95 -10.94 -21.26
CA TYR A 393 6.66 -11.07 -19.99
C TYR A 393 6.59 -12.49 -19.41
N TYR A 394 7.62 -12.83 -18.63
CA TYR A 394 7.71 -14.06 -17.84
C TYR A 394 8.28 -13.74 -16.46
N ARG A 395 7.56 -14.15 -15.39
CA ARG A 395 7.91 -13.84 -13.99
C ARG A 395 7.81 -15.09 -13.13
N PRO A 396 8.87 -15.88 -12.98
CA PRO A 396 8.96 -16.92 -11.97
C PRO A 396 9.21 -16.29 -10.59
N THR A 397 8.53 -16.81 -9.57
CA THR A 397 8.68 -16.40 -8.17
C THR A 397 8.91 -17.63 -7.30
N THR A 398 9.90 -17.56 -6.41
CA THR A 398 10.20 -18.60 -5.41
C THR A 398 9.83 -18.12 -4.02
N ASP A 399 9.70 -19.07 -3.10
CA ASP A 399 9.39 -18.82 -1.68
C ASP A 399 8.10 -18.01 -1.50
N VAL A 400 7.08 -18.30 -2.33
CA VAL A 400 5.81 -17.58 -2.33
C VAL A 400 5.13 -17.72 -0.99
N ILE A 401 4.82 -16.57 -0.36
CA ILE A 401 4.11 -16.52 0.91
C ILE A 401 2.62 -16.75 0.64
N GLN A 402 2.13 -17.93 1.00
CA GLN A 402 0.73 -18.30 0.90
C GLN A 402 0.08 -18.31 2.28
N ARG A 403 -1.18 -17.84 2.33
CA ARG A 403 -2.05 -18.06 3.47
C ARG A 403 -2.60 -19.47 3.37
N ILE A 404 -2.39 -20.25 4.41
CA ILE A 404 -2.80 -21.65 4.52
C ILE A 404 -3.86 -21.74 5.60
N SER A 405 -4.94 -22.46 5.33
CA SER A 405 -5.94 -22.79 6.32
C SER A 405 -6.07 -24.32 6.37
N TYR A 406 -6.00 -24.87 7.57
CA TYR A 406 -6.12 -26.31 7.81
C TYR A 406 -6.93 -26.56 9.08
N LYS A 407 -7.61 -27.70 9.12
CA LYS A 407 -8.34 -28.14 10.31
C LYS A 407 -7.36 -28.80 11.27
N ASN A 408 -7.22 -28.26 12.48
CA ASN A 408 -6.41 -28.89 13.53
C ASN A 408 -7.14 -30.14 14.03
N SER A 409 -6.42 -31.26 14.13
CA SER A 409 -6.96 -32.56 14.55
C SER A 409 -7.22 -32.64 16.05
N GLU A 410 -6.63 -31.78 16.86
CA GLU A 410 -6.72 -31.84 18.33
C GLU A 410 -8.00 -31.14 18.83
N ASP A 411 -8.30 -29.95 18.32
CA ASP A 411 -9.44 -29.12 18.77
C ASP A 411 -10.54 -28.96 17.72
N GLY A 412 -10.30 -29.40 16.48
CA GLY A 412 -11.26 -29.35 15.37
C GLY A 412 -11.46 -27.95 14.77
N LEU A 413 -10.72 -26.94 15.22
CA LEU A 413 -10.78 -25.57 14.70
C LEU A 413 -9.99 -25.42 13.40
N PHE A 414 -10.34 -24.43 12.61
CA PHE A 414 -9.53 -24.03 11.44
C PHE A 414 -8.38 -23.13 11.88
N TYR A 415 -7.16 -23.52 11.58
CA TYR A 415 -5.96 -22.73 11.79
C TYR A 415 -5.56 -22.05 10.49
N SER A 416 -5.30 -20.74 10.54
CA SER A 416 -4.95 -19.94 9.37
C SER A 416 -3.66 -19.16 9.63
N THR A 417 -2.62 -19.48 8.85
CA THR A 417 -1.29 -18.87 8.96
C THR A 417 -0.69 -18.62 7.57
N SER A 418 0.46 -17.94 7.52
CA SER A 418 1.21 -17.71 6.28
C SER A 418 2.49 -18.52 6.26
N MET A 419 2.85 -19.12 5.13
CA MET A 419 4.07 -19.92 4.95
C MET A 419 4.68 -19.72 3.56
N ASN A 420 6.00 -19.91 3.46
CA ASN A 420 6.73 -19.97 2.19
C ASN A 420 6.67 -21.39 1.64
N VAL A 421 5.64 -21.73 0.90
CA VAL A 421 5.36 -23.15 0.54
C VAL A 421 5.40 -23.46 -0.94
N ALA A 422 5.40 -22.47 -1.81
CA ALA A 422 5.17 -22.69 -3.22
C ALA A 422 6.12 -21.90 -4.12
N LYS A 423 6.15 -22.29 -5.39
CA LYS A 423 6.68 -21.48 -6.49
C LYS A 423 5.50 -21.07 -7.37
N SER A 424 5.62 -19.91 -7.95
CA SER A 424 4.65 -19.45 -8.95
C SER A 424 5.33 -18.92 -10.19
N GLN A 425 4.60 -18.91 -11.28
CA GLN A 425 5.05 -18.29 -12.53
C GLN A 425 3.88 -17.57 -13.19
N SER A 426 4.19 -16.40 -13.76
CA SER A 426 3.23 -15.62 -14.52
C SER A 426 3.84 -15.29 -15.87
N SER A 427 3.13 -15.59 -16.94
CA SER A 427 3.53 -15.25 -18.31
C SER A 427 2.36 -14.62 -19.05
N GLY A 428 2.60 -13.57 -19.82
CA GLY A 428 1.51 -12.87 -20.47
C GLY A 428 1.95 -11.85 -21.51
N LEU A 429 0.91 -11.26 -22.11
CA LEU A 429 1.03 -10.19 -23.11
C LEU A 429 0.26 -8.97 -22.62
N GLU A 430 0.95 -7.82 -22.63
CA GLU A 430 0.35 -6.51 -22.37
C GLU A 430 0.38 -5.69 -23.66
N LEU A 431 -0.74 -5.03 -23.96
CA LEU A 431 -0.88 -4.11 -25.06
C LEU A 431 -1.33 -2.76 -24.53
N THR A 432 -0.64 -1.70 -24.94
CA THR A 432 -1.10 -0.32 -24.70
C THR A 432 -1.08 0.44 -26.02
N LEU A 433 -2.25 0.92 -26.42
CA LEU A 433 -2.45 1.72 -27.61
C LEU A 433 -2.93 3.12 -27.19
N LYS A 434 -2.14 4.14 -27.54
CA LYS A 434 -2.52 5.54 -27.34
C LYS A 434 -2.80 6.17 -28.70
N ASN A 435 -3.96 6.75 -28.82
CA ASN A 435 -4.40 7.44 -30.04
C ASN A 435 -4.83 8.84 -29.71
N LYS A 436 -4.42 9.79 -30.51
CA LYS A 436 -4.91 11.16 -30.47
C LYS A 436 -5.59 11.49 -31.80
N PHE A 437 -6.88 11.77 -31.74
CA PHE A 437 -7.68 12.08 -32.91
C PHE A 437 -8.05 13.56 -32.92
N PHE A 438 -7.76 14.24 -34.04
CA PHE A 438 -8.17 15.61 -34.33
C PHE A 438 -7.79 16.65 -33.25
N ARG A 439 -6.78 16.35 -32.39
CA ARG A 439 -6.38 17.15 -31.21
C ARG A 439 -7.49 17.36 -30.16
N ILE A 440 -8.63 16.68 -30.31
CA ILE A 440 -9.82 16.80 -29.47
C ILE A 440 -10.02 15.58 -28.60
N LEU A 441 -9.60 14.40 -29.07
CA LEU A 441 -9.87 13.13 -28.43
C LEU A 441 -8.57 12.36 -28.19
N ASP A 442 -8.23 12.18 -26.92
CA ASP A 442 -7.16 11.28 -26.50
C ASP A 442 -7.79 9.97 -26.02
N LEU A 443 -7.45 8.86 -26.67
CA LEU A 443 -7.92 7.53 -26.35
C LEU A 443 -6.74 6.66 -25.97
N THR A 444 -6.80 6.07 -24.77
CA THR A 444 -5.84 5.06 -24.31
C THR A 444 -6.56 3.74 -24.09
N THR A 445 -6.18 2.72 -24.85
CA THR A 445 -6.66 1.35 -24.69
C THR A 445 -5.52 0.51 -24.16
N SER A 446 -5.73 -0.20 -23.06
CA SER A 446 -4.79 -1.19 -22.51
C SER A 446 -5.50 -2.53 -22.36
N ALA A 447 -4.80 -3.60 -22.69
CA ALA A 447 -5.25 -4.97 -22.51
C ALA A 447 -4.09 -5.79 -21.93
N ASN A 448 -4.39 -6.69 -21.02
CA ASN A 448 -3.44 -7.65 -20.46
C ASN A 448 -4.10 -9.03 -20.45
N ALA A 449 -3.40 -10.02 -20.97
CA ALA A 449 -3.82 -11.41 -20.94
C ALA A 449 -2.65 -12.24 -20.42
N TYR A 450 -2.88 -13.04 -19.37
CA TYR A 450 -1.82 -13.79 -18.75
C TYR A 450 -2.28 -15.14 -18.21
N TYR A 451 -1.35 -16.07 -18.21
CA TYR A 451 -1.44 -17.34 -17.53
C TYR A 451 -0.63 -17.26 -16.23
N TYR A 452 -1.28 -17.61 -15.14
CA TYR A 452 -0.69 -17.72 -13.81
C TYR A 452 -0.74 -19.19 -13.38
N LYS A 453 0.39 -19.68 -12.87
CA LYS A 453 0.49 -21.02 -12.29
C LYS A 453 1.12 -20.92 -10.91
N LEU A 454 0.48 -21.55 -9.93
CA LEU A 454 1.01 -21.78 -8.59
C LEU A 454 1.21 -23.29 -8.42
N ASP A 455 2.41 -23.70 -8.03
CA ASP A 455 2.68 -25.11 -7.79
C ASP A 455 1.94 -25.59 -6.51
N GLY A 456 1.47 -26.82 -6.53
CA GLY A 456 0.95 -27.47 -5.33
C GLY A 456 2.04 -27.67 -4.27
N PHE A 457 1.63 -27.80 -3.03
CA PHE A 457 2.55 -28.02 -1.92
C PHE A 457 2.04 -29.08 -0.94
N ALA A 458 2.95 -29.71 -0.22
CA ALA A 458 2.69 -30.56 0.94
C ALA A 458 3.69 -30.18 2.03
N TYR A 459 3.20 -29.74 3.17
CA TYR A 459 4.04 -29.23 4.25
C TYR A 459 3.58 -29.74 5.62
N PRO A 460 4.48 -30.25 6.48
CA PRO A 460 4.13 -30.67 7.82
C PRO A 460 3.92 -29.45 8.73
N ILE A 461 2.74 -29.34 9.34
CA ILE A 461 2.37 -28.30 10.28
C ILE A 461 1.71 -28.96 11.49
N ASP A 462 2.18 -28.68 12.70
CA ASP A 462 1.66 -29.23 13.95
C ASP A 462 1.45 -30.76 13.90
N GLY A 463 2.44 -31.48 13.32
CA GLY A 463 2.44 -32.95 13.22
C GLY A 463 1.51 -33.53 12.14
N GLN A 464 0.78 -32.73 11.39
CA GLN A 464 -0.08 -33.16 10.28
C GLN A 464 0.41 -32.62 8.93
N MET A 465 0.19 -33.39 7.85
CA MET A 465 0.56 -32.98 6.50
C MET A 465 -0.54 -32.09 5.91
N VAL A 466 -0.23 -30.81 5.72
CA VAL A 466 -1.12 -29.85 5.08
C VAL A 466 -0.77 -29.77 3.59
N THR A 467 -1.73 -29.97 2.73
CA THR A 467 -1.55 -29.95 1.28
C THR A 467 -2.35 -28.83 0.65
N GLY A 468 -1.77 -28.14 -0.33
CA GLY A 468 -2.47 -27.21 -1.22
C GLY A 468 -2.39 -27.71 -2.65
N ALA A 469 -3.53 -27.70 -3.35
CA ALA A 469 -3.58 -28.05 -4.77
C ALA A 469 -2.80 -27.00 -5.59
N ALA A 470 -2.27 -27.45 -6.73
CA ALA A 470 -1.80 -26.50 -7.74
C ALA A 470 -2.98 -25.66 -8.25
N ASP A 471 -2.74 -24.37 -8.45
CA ASP A 471 -3.73 -23.44 -9.04
C ASP A 471 -3.14 -22.88 -10.34
N ASP A 472 -3.85 -23.10 -11.44
CA ASP A 472 -3.50 -22.53 -12.71
C ASP A 472 -4.73 -21.86 -13.35
N ARG A 473 -4.51 -20.66 -13.87
CA ARG A 473 -5.59 -19.86 -14.42
C ARG A 473 -5.13 -18.93 -15.54
N PHE A 474 -5.98 -18.82 -16.53
CA PHE A 474 -5.87 -17.76 -17.53
C PHE A 474 -6.78 -16.59 -17.14
N THR A 475 -6.21 -15.40 -17.16
CA THR A 475 -6.92 -14.17 -16.81
C THR A 475 -6.63 -13.10 -17.85
N TRP A 476 -7.64 -12.30 -18.15
CA TRP A 476 -7.46 -11.12 -18.99
C TRP A 476 -8.24 -9.93 -18.44
N ASN A 477 -7.75 -8.75 -18.72
CA ASN A 477 -8.46 -7.50 -18.47
C ASN A 477 -8.19 -6.52 -19.60
N ALA A 478 -9.16 -5.63 -19.84
CA ALA A 478 -9.03 -4.54 -20.78
C ALA A 478 -9.59 -3.27 -20.18
N ARG A 479 -8.94 -2.15 -20.47
CA ARG A 479 -9.36 -0.83 -20.01
C ARG A 479 -9.26 0.17 -21.16
N MET A 480 -10.29 0.98 -21.32
CA MET A 480 -10.30 2.13 -22.23
C MET A 480 -10.49 3.39 -21.43
N THR A 481 -9.65 4.38 -21.67
CA THR A 481 -9.74 5.71 -21.07
C THR A 481 -9.81 6.73 -22.17
N GLN A 482 -10.80 7.61 -22.09
CA GLN A 482 -11.03 8.68 -23.04
C GLN A 482 -10.90 10.03 -22.32
N ALA A 483 -10.17 10.96 -22.92
CA ALA A 483 -10.19 12.37 -22.57
C ALA A 483 -10.57 13.18 -23.80
N SER A 484 -11.60 14.02 -23.67
CA SER A 484 -12.01 14.94 -24.72
C SER A 484 -11.70 16.38 -24.31
N TYR A 485 -11.11 17.13 -25.21
CA TYR A 485 -10.80 18.54 -25.03
C TYR A 485 -11.75 19.35 -25.90
N CYS A 486 -12.53 20.22 -25.27
CA CYS A 486 -13.26 21.24 -26.01
C CYS A 486 -12.28 22.38 -26.32
N PRO A 487 -11.99 22.68 -27.57
CA PRO A 487 -11.16 23.86 -27.89
C PRO A 487 -11.99 25.11 -27.55
N THR A 488 -11.75 25.68 -26.38
CA THR A 488 -12.29 27.00 -26.03
C THR A 488 -11.53 28.06 -26.82
N THR A 489 -11.82 28.19 -28.10
CA THR A 489 -11.49 29.38 -28.89
C THR A 489 -12.62 30.39 -28.75
N TYR A 490 -12.69 31.04 -27.60
CA TYR A 490 -13.25 32.37 -27.51
C TYR A 490 -12.20 33.30 -26.90
N PRO A 491 -11.47 34.08 -27.70
CA PRO A 491 -10.76 35.24 -27.19
C PRO A 491 -11.84 36.30 -26.90
N TYR A 492 -12.50 36.24 -25.74
CA TYR A 492 -13.15 37.47 -25.24
C TYR A 492 -12.01 38.43 -24.85
N ARG A 493 -11.55 39.23 -25.84
CA ARG A 493 -10.98 40.51 -25.54
C ARG A 493 -12.12 41.37 -24.99
N LEU A 494 -12.13 41.59 -23.69
CA LEU A 494 -12.85 42.73 -23.11
C LEU A 494 -12.30 43.98 -23.80
N PRO A 495 -13.15 44.84 -24.36
CA PRO A 495 -12.68 46.10 -24.95
C PRO A 495 -12.06 46.95 -23.84
N ASP A 496 -10.87 47.46 -24.11
CA ASP A 496 -10.17 48.44 -23.28
C ASP A 496 -11.08 49.66 -23.07
N ALA A 497 -11.67 49.79 -21.90
CA ALA A 497 -12.42 50.97 -21.47
C ALA A 497 -11.46 51.98 -20.85
N THR A 498 -10.54 52.51 -21.67
CA THR A 498 -9.78 53.70 -21.31
C THR A 498 -9.51 54.52 -22.58
N ARG A 499 -10.48 55.36 -22.94
CA ARG A 499 -10.27 56.64 -23.63
C ARG A 499 -11.57 57.43 -23.59
N HIS A 500 -11.66 58.40 -22.69
CA HIS A 500 -12.09 59.79 -22.91
C HIS A 500 -12.46 60.41 -21.56
N ALA A 501 -11.57 61.24 -21.07
CA ALA A 501 -11.95 62.52 -20.45
C ALA A 501 -10.75 63.43 -20.53
N ARG A 502 -11.03 64.58 -21.11
CA ARG A 502 -10.21 65.79 -21.13
C ARG A 502 -9.90 66.28 -19.73
#